data_c87123705bf0bd5208821956fe905973
#
_entry.id   c87123705bf0bd5208821956fe905973
#
_cell.length_a   1.000
_cell.length_b   1.000
_cell.length_c   1.000
_cell.angle_alpha   90.00
_cell.angle_beta   90.00
_cell.angle_gamma   90.00
#
_symmetry.space_group_name_H-M   'P 1'
#
loop_
_entity.id
_entity.type
_entity.pdbx_description
1 polymer ?
#
loop_
_entity_poly.entity_id
_entity_poly.type
_entity_poly.pdbx_seq_one_letter_code
_entity_poly.pdbx_strand_id
1 'polypeptide(L)'
;MKTITTKICLWGVFLLAAVWVQAAQGQTAAPQTGKSVTGTVVDEKGSPVVGASVIVKGTQRGAVTDSDGRYMIGGVGSGDALQFSYLGYYSVTEKVGTRTTVDAILSEMSNMLNDVVVVGYGAQKRASITGAVASVGDSDLDRVHSATTSAMLSGKLPGLSFRQADGRPGAGATIQVRNFGADPLFVIDGVPQDKGGFDQLAPTDIESISVLKDASAAIYGLRAGNGVVLVTTKRGQENTPARINVNMYYGWQNWTRFPRGTNAYEWMLAQTEGLVNQGQNPTLKPEELEKWRVGKEKGYQSFDWYDYIVQRNAPQASINANISGGGKETKYYVSVSHLSQDAAFRDYKYRRSNVQSNFETNIGKRMRAGGNLSRRIASKRNPAVSGDAA
;
A
#
# COMPACT_ATOMS: atom_id res chain seq x y z
N MET A 1 -7.35 28.70 31.29
CA MET A 1 -7.60 27.27 31.46
C MET A 1 -6.98 26.39 30.36
N LYS A 2 -5.84 26.74 29.72
CA LYS A 2 -5.19 25.96 28.64
C LYS A 2 -3.79 25.43 28.98
N THR A 3 -3.32 25.53 30.23
CA THR A 3 -1.94 25.18 30.63
C THR A 3 -1.84 23.96 31.56
N ILE A 4 -2.95 23.39 31.98
CA ILE A 4 -2.96 22.25 32.94
C ILE A 4 -3.00 20.89 32.23
N THR A 5 -3.60 20.80 31.05
CA THR A 5 -3.73 19.53 30.30
C THR A 5 -2.43 19.03 29.66
N THR A 6 -1.49 19.94 29.35
CA THR A 6 -0.21 19.55 28.71
C THR A 6 0.80 18.97 29.72
N LYS A 7 0.69 19.30 31.00
CA LYS A 7 1.59 18.75 32.04
C LYS A 7 1.22 17.34 32.49
N ILE A 8 -0.03 16.94 32.39
CA ILE A 8 -0.49 15.60 32.79
C ILE A 8 -0.07 14.55 31.76
N CYS A 9 -0.03 14.88 30.45
CA CYS A 9 0.45 13.94 29.44
C CYS A 9 1.96 13.65 29.49
N LEU A 10 2.79 14.62 29.90
CA LEU A 10 4.24 14.39 30.02
C LEU A 10 4.60 13.50 31.22
N TRP A 11 3.84 13.55 32.30
CA TRP A 11 4.09 12.70 33.47
C TRP A 11 3.62 11.26 33.28
N GLY A 12 2.59 11.03 32.45
CA GLY A 12 2.13 9.69 32.09
C GLY A 12 3.14 8.92 31.24
N VAL A 13 3.87 9.59 30.36
CA VAL A 13 4.91 8.96 29.53
C VAL A 13 6.17 8.62 30.34
N PHE A 14 6.53 9.42 31.35
CA PHE A 14 7.68 9.14 32.21
C PHE A 14 7.42 8.00 33.21
N LEU A 15 6.19 7.79 33.67
CA LEU A 15 5.84 6.66 34.54
C LEU A 15 5.79 5.32 33.78
N LEU A 16 5.42 5.30 32.50
CA LEU A 16 5.47 4.11 31.65
C LEU A 16 6.90 3.70 31.28
N ALA A 17 7.83 4.65 31.16
CA ALA A 17 9.25 4.35 30.88
C ALA A 17 9.99 3.79 32.10
N ALA A 18 9.57 4.12 33.33
CA ALA A 18 10.21 3.63 34.56
C ALA A 18 9.85 2.17 34.91
N VAL A 19 8.75 1.63 34.37
CA VAL A 19 8.34 0.23 34.61
C VAL A 19 9.11 -0.74 33.72
N TRP A 20 9.71 -0.29 32.62
CA TRP A 20 10.45 -1.16 31.68
C TRP A 20 11.93 -1.40 32.05
N VAL A 21 12.48 -0.66 33.01
CA VAL A 21 13.91 -0.79 33.38
C VAL A 21 14.14 -1.83 34.49
N GLN A 22 13.11 -2.33 35.19
CA GLN A 22 13.27 -3.31 36.28
C GLN A 22 13.11 -4.79 35.86
N ALA A 23 12.89 -5.11 34.60
CA ALA A 23 12.75 -6.50 34.13
C ALA A 23 14.07 -7.13 33.62
N ALA A 24 15.22 -6.46 33.76
CA ALA A 24 16.52 -6.94 33.28
C ALA A 24 17.42 -7.41 34.43
N GLN A 25 16.87 -8.15 35.40
CA GLN A 25 17.69 -8.85 36.41
C GLN A 25 17.49 -10.36 36.34
N GLY A 26 18.52 -11.00 35.77
CA GLY A 26 19.01 -12.31 36.14
C GLY A 26 18.02 -13.48 36.08
N GLN A 27 17.73 -14.00 34.92
CA GLN A 27 17.32 -15.41 34.83
C GLN A 27 18.59 -16.28 34.96
N THR A 28 18.89 -16.72 36.14
CA THR A 28 19.77 -17.87 36.40
C THR A 28 19.20 -19.07 35.66
N ALA A 29 19.98 -19.60 34.70
CA ALA A 29 19.64 -20.81 33.98
C ALA A 29 19.39 -21.97 34.97
N ALA A 30 18.17 -22.49 35.00
CA ALA A 30 17.85 -23.72 35.67
C ALA A 30 18.68 -24.89 35.10
N PRO A 31 19.10 -25.88 35.86
CA PRO A 31 19.88 -27.02 35.40
C PRO A 31 19.06 -27.79 34.34
N GLN A 32 19.63 -27.92 33.14
CA GLN A 32 18.97 -28.53 32.00
C GLN A 32 18.98 -30.05 32.15
N THR A 33 17.89 -30.63 32.64
CA THR A 33 17.62 -32.07 32.57
C THR A 33 17.01 -32.39 31.20
N GLY A 34 17.82 -32.38 30.16
CA GLY A 34 17.43 -32.76 28.80
C GLY A 34 18.56 -33.49 28.10
N LYS A 35 18.21 -34.39 27.18
CA LYS A 35 19.19 -35.10 26.37
C LYS A 35 19.72 -34.21 25.22
N SER A 36 20.89 -34.53 24.71
CA SER A 36 21.40 -33.95 23.48
C SER A 36 20.77 -34.69 22.30
N VAL A 37 20.25 -33.95 21.33
CA VAL A 37 19.67 -34.45 20.08
C VAL A 37 20.55 -34.00 18.94
N THR A 38 20.89 -34.90 18.03
CA THR A 38 21.65 -34.66 16.83
C THR A 38 20.83 -35.02 15.59
N GLY A 39 21.23 -34.63 14.41
CA GLY A 39 20.61 -35.02 13.17
C GLY A 39 21.18 -34.25 11.97
N THR A 40 20.65 -34.57 10.82
CA THR A 40 21.01 -33.92 9.55
C THR A 40 19.80 -33.25 8.91
N VAL A 41 20.03 -32.12 8.29
CA VAL A 41 19.03 -31.40 7.51
C VAL A 41 19.43 -31.41 6.05
N VAL A 42 18.60 -32.00 5.21
CA VAL A 42 18.83 -32.10 3.76
C VAL A 42 17.66 -31.53 2.98
N ASP A 43 17.88 -31.21 1.72
CA ASP A 43 16.83 -30.85 0.76
C ASP A 43 16.17 -32.11 0.14
N GLU A 44 15.17 -31.92 -0.70
CA GLU A 44 14.47 -33.02 -1.42
C GLU A 44 15.41 -33.81 -2.37
N LYS A 45 16.55 -33.25 -2.72
CA LYS A 45 17.56 -33.88 -3.59
C LYS A 45 18.63 -34.61 -2.79
N GLY A 46 18.55 -34.56 -1.45
CA GLY A 46 19.51 -35.15 -0.53
C GLY A 46 20.77 -34.30 -0.29
N SER A 47 20.81 -33.04 -0.76
CA SER A 47 21.92 -32.13 -0.51
C SER A 47 21.85 -31.54 0.89
N PRO A 48 22.97 -31.38 1.63
CA PRO A 48 22.94 -30.82 2.97
C PRO A 48 22.54 -29.33 2.95
N VAL A 49 21.62 -28.95 3.84
CA VAL A 49 21.22 -27.54 4.01
C VAL A 49 22.08 -26.89 5.08
N VAL A 50 23.06 -26.10 4.65
CA VAL A 50 24.04 -25.40 5.51
C VAL A 50 23.41 -24.13 6.09
N GLY A 51 23.57 -23.89 7.39
CA GLY A 51 23.04 -22.67 8.02
C GLY A 51 21.54 -22.73 8.36
N ALA A 52 20.90 -23.90 8.28
CA ALA A 52 19.52 -24.06 8.69
C ALA A 52 19.37 -23.86 10.20
N SER A 53 18.36 -23.12 10.62
CA SER A 53 18.05 -22.90 12.03
C SER A 53 17.18 -24.03 12.56
N VAL A 54 17.59 -24.64 13.67
CA VAL A 54 16.90 -25.70 14.38
C VAL A 54 16.54 -25.17 15.76
N ILE A 55 15.25 -25.00 16.06
CA ILE A 55 14.77 -24.37 17.31
C ILE A 55 13.84 -25.34 18.02
N VAL A 56 13.95 -25.45 19.35
CA VAL A 56 12.98 -26.14 20.19
C VAL A 56 11.72 -25.28 20.26
N LYS A 57 10.62 -25.78 19.69
CA LYS A 57 9.36 -25.04 19.55
C LYS A 57 8.88 -24.51 20.90
N GLY A 58 8.57 -23.22 20.96
CA GLY A 58 8.11 -22.53 22.20
C GLY A 58 9.24 -22.10 23.14
N THR A 59 10.51 -22.23 22.72
CA THR A 59 11.66 -21.77 23.50
C THR A 59 12.60 -20.92 22.62
N GLN A 60 13.57 -20.26 23.22
CA GLN A 60 14.64 -19.54 22.49
C GLN A 60 15.89 -20.41 22.26
N ARG A 61 15.82 -21.71 22.54
CA ARG A 61 16.95 -22.64 22.35
C ARG A 61 17.01 -23.10 20.91
N GLY A 62 18.16 -22.94 20.30
CA GLY A 62 18.38 -23.31 18.90
C GLY A 62 19.84 -23.70 18.62
N ALA A 63 20.02 -24.33 17.49
CA ALA A 63 21.31 -24.63 16.87
C ALA A 63 21.23 -24.30 15.38
N VAL A 64 22.38 -24.22 14.73
CA VAL A 64 22.49 -23.98 13.28
C VAL A 64 23.24 -25.18 12.66
N THR A 65 22.85 -25.61 11.48
CA THR A 65 23.51 -26.70 10.77
C THR A 65 24.89 -26.29 10.23
N ASP A 66 25.85 -27.22 10.30
CA ASP A 66 27.18 -27.06 9.77
C ASP A 66 27.28 -27.28 8.25
N SER A 67 28.51 -27.33 7.71
CA SER A 67 28.79 -27.54 6.28
C SER A 67 28.28 -28.89 5.72
N ASP A 68 28.07 -29.88 6.57
CA ASP A 68 27.53 -31.19 6.21
C ASP A 68 26.02 -31.31 6.53
N GLY A 69 25.37 -30.18 6.87
CA GLY A 69 23.97 -30.14 7.27
C GLY A 69 23.67 -30.74 8.63
N ARG A 70 24.71 -31.00 9.46
CA ARG A 70 24.54 -31.61 10.79
C ARG A 70 24.29 -30.57 11.86
N TYR A 71 23.51 -30.92 12.87
CA TYR A 71 23.26 -30.08 14.03
C TYR A 71 23.33 -30.86 15.33
N MET A 72 23.58 -30.16 16.43
CA MET A 72 23.48 -30.68 17.76
C MET A 72 22.78 -29.66 18.66
N ILE A 73 21.74 -30.10 19.39
CA ILE A 73 20.99 -29.26 20.30
C ILE A 73 20.83 -29.98 21.64
N GLY A 74 21.23 -29.31 22.72
CA GLY A 74 21.16 -29.86 24.10
C GLY A 74 19.92 -29.43 24.84
N GLY A 75 19.59 -30.14 25.92
CA GLY A 75 18.51 -29.81 26.83
C GLY A 75 17.11 -30.07 26.26
N VAL A 76 16.97 -31.01 25.35
CA VAL A 76 15.69 -31.33 24.68
C VAL A 76 14.96 -32.42 25.46
N GLY A 77 13.70 -32.17 25.81
CA GLY A 77 12.81 -33.12 26.48
C GLY A 77 12.11 -34.08 25.50
N SER A 78 11.61 -35.21 26.01
CA SER A 78 10.88 -36.18 25.17
C SER A 78 9.54 -35.66 24.64
N GLY A 79 8.97 -34.62 25.23
CA GLY A 79 7.75 -33.96 24.75
C GLY A 79 7.97 -32.82 23.76
N ASP A 80 9.23 -32.44 23.55
CA ASP A 80 9.57 -31.29 22.71
C ASP A 80 9.48 -31.63 21.21
N ALA A 81 9.27 -30.57 20.41
CA ALA A 81 9.33 -30.63 18.97
C ALA A 81 10.42 -29.68 18.45
N LEU A 82 11.18 -30.11 17.47
CA LEU A 82 12.18 -29.29 16.78
C LEU A 82 11.54 -28.68 15.54
N GLN A 83 11.72 -27.38 15.38
CA GLN A 83 11.34 -26.64 14.18
C GLN A 83 12.59 -26.34 13.38
N PHE A 84 12.60 -26.78 12.13
CA PHE A 84 13.65 -26.58 11.16
C PHE A 84 13.23 -25.48 10.20
N SER A 85 14.05 -24.47 9.99
CA SER A 85 13.76 -23.37 9.07
C SER A 85 15.04 -22.90 8.37
N TYR A 86 14.91 -22.58 7.08
CA TYR A 86 15.96 -21.99 6.28
C TYR A 86 15.36 -21.03 5.25
N LEU A 87 16.12 -19.99 4.89
CA LEU A 87 15.65 -19.01 3.91
C LEU A 87 15.43 -19.68 2.54
N GLY A 88 14.21 -19.59 2.00
CA GLY A 88 13.85 -20.24 0.74
C GLY A 88 13.31 -21.66 0.87
N TYR A 89 13.07 -22.17 2.10
CA TYR A 89 12.50 -23.50 2.37
C TYR A 89 11.26 -23.42 3.27
N TYR A 90 10.35 -24.39 3.12
CA TYR A 90 9.23 -24.53 4.05
C TYR A 90 9.73 -25.03 5.40
N SER A 91 9.27 -24.42 6.48
CA SER A 91 9.63 -24.87 7.82
C SER A 91 8.96 -26.19 8.15
N VAL A 92 9.74 -27.15 8.66
CA VAL A 92 9.28 -28.49 9.08
C VAL A 92 9.33 -28.55 10.60
N THR A 93 8.37 -29.24 11.22
CA THR A 93 8.35 -29.48 12.68
C THR A 93 8.30 -30.97 12.96
N GLU A 94 9.31 -31.50 13.66
CA GLU A 94 9.44 -32.89 14.04
C GLU A 94 9.39 -33.07 15.55
N LYS A 95 8.59 -34.06 16.03
CA LYS A 95 8.54 -34.43 17.44
C LYS A 95 9.75 -35.30 17.81
N VAL A 96 10.43 -34.95 18.88
CA VAL A 96 11.62 -35.66 19.32
C VAL A 96 11.31 -37.03 19.91
N GLY A 97 10.34 -37.14 20.80
CA GLY A 97 9.99 -38.41 21.46
C GLY A 97 11.20 -39.00 22.22
N THR A 98 11.42 -40.29 22.07
CA THR A 98 12.55 -41.00 22.66
C THR A 98 13.83 -40.95 21.81
N ARG A 99 13.75 -40.44 20.61
CA ARG A 99 14.87 -40.38 19.61
C ARG A 99 15.99 -39.48 20.11
N THR A 100 17.22 -39.88 19.84
CA THR A 100 18.44 -39.08 20.01
C THR A 100 18.95 -38.50 18.70
N THR A 101 18.46 -39.03 17.59
CA THR A 101 18.72 -38.50 16.25
C THR A 101 17.42 -38.16 15.56
N VAL A 102 17.31 -36.93 15.03
CA VAL A 102 16.14 -36.44 14.30
C VAL A 102 16.60 -35.75 13.03
N ASP A 103 16.38 -36.40 11.91
CA ASP A 103 16.70 -35.85 10.59
C ASP A 103 15.48 -35.11 10.02
N ALA A 104 15.71 -34.10 9.21
CA ALA A 104 14.68 -33.31 8.56
C ALA A 104 14.96 -33.10 7.09
N ILE A 105 13.92 -33.21 6.26
CA ILE A 105 13.97 -32.87 4.85
C ILE A 105 13.24 -31.55 4.67
N LEU A 106 13.92 -30.53 4.17
CA LEU A 106 13.33 -29.25 3.85
C LEU A 106 12.97 -29.21 2.38
N SER A 107 11.70 -28.94 2.10
CA SER A 107 11.24 -28.68 0.73
C SER A 107 11.59 -27.25 0.37
N GLU A 108 12.28 -27.06 -0.75
CA GLU A 108 12.51 -25.72 -1.28
C GLU A 108 11.15 -25.01 -1.42
N MET A 109 11.04 -23.82 -0.83
CA MET A 109 10.03 -22.90 -1.31
C MET A 109 10.41 -22.62 -2.76
N SER A 110 9.94 -23.43 -3.67
CA SER A 110 9.93 -23.07 -5.08
C SER A 110 8.96 -21.89 -5.23
N ASN A 111 9.39 -20.73 -4.78
CA ASN A 111 9.07 -19.45 -5.38
C ASN A 111 9.76 -19.39 -6.76
N MET A 112 9.74 -20.46 -7.49
CA MET A 112 9.50 -20.37 -8.92
C MET A 112 8.14 -19.71 -8.96
N LEU A 113 8.18 -18.43 -9.10
CA LEU A 113 7.10 -17.55 -9.47
C LEU A 113 6.22 -18.28 -10.47
N ASN A 114 5.29 -19.08 -9.97
CA ASN A 114 4.08 -19.36 -10.71
C ASN A 114 3.28 -18.05 -10.67
N ASP A 115 3.93 -16.97 -11.11
CA ASP A 115 3.29 -15.71 -11.42
C ASP A 115 2.29 -16.04 -12.53
N VAL A 116 1.10 -16.35 -12.10
CA VAL A 116 -0.02 -16.58 -12.98
C VAL A 116 -0.53 -15.20 -13.34
N VAL A 117 -0.40 -14.83 -14.58
CA VAL A 117 -0.92 -13.57 -15.11
C VAL A 117 -2.28 -13.87 -15.74
N VAL A 118 -3.27 -13.08 -15.37
CA VAL A 118 -4.58 -13.14 -16.02
C VAL A 118 -4.44 -12.55 -17.42
N VAL A 119 -4.76 -13.38 -18.43
CA VAL A 119 -4.73 -12.99 -19.86
C VAL A 119 -6.11 -13.27 -20.44
N GLY A 120 -6.85 -12.23 -20.73
CA GLY A 120 -8.19 -12.35 -21.27
C GLY A 120 -9.15 -13.10 -20.29
N TYR A 121 -9.77 -14.16 -20.77
CA TYR A 121 -10.70 -14.97 -19.96
C TYR A 121 -10.03 -16.12 -19.21
N GLY A 122 -8.70 -16.19 -19.17
CA GLY A 122 -7.95 -17.27 -18.54
C GLY A 122 -6.72 -16.79 -17.79
N ALA A 123 -6.18 -17.66 -16.96
CA ALA A 123 -4.94 -17.44 -16.23
C ALA A 123 -3.84 -18.30 -16.87
N GLN A 124 -2.71 -17.70 -17.23
CA GLN A 124 -1.55 -18.38 -17.81
C GLN A 124 -0.31 -18.12 -16.97
N LYS A 125 0.62 -19.06 -16.95
CA LYS A 125 1.92 -18.85 -16.31
C LYS A 125 2.68 -17.75 -17.06
N ARG A 126 3.27 -16.81 -16.36
CA ARG A 126 3.99 -15.67 -16.95
C ARG A 126 5.04 -16.12 -17.97
N ALA A 127 5.71 -17.23 -17.71
CA ALA A 127 6.71 -17.80 -18.63
C ALA A 127 6.13 -18.31 -19.97
N SER A 128 4.81 -18.56 -20.07
CA SER A 128 4.15 -19.02 -21.29
C SER A 128 3.44 -17.94 -22.08
N ILE A 129 3.51 -16.68 -21.62
CA ILE A 129 2.85 -15.56 -22.28
C ILE A 129 3.76 -15.04 -23.39
N THR A 130 3.32 -15.17 -24.65
CA THR A 130 4.01 -14.66 -25.85
C THR A 130 3.62 -13.22 -26.19
N GLY A 131 2.55 -12.69 -25.59
CA GLY A 131 2.06 -11.33 -25.82
C GLY A 131 2.78 -10.29 -24.95
N ALA A 132 2.71 -9.00 -25.35
CA ALA A 132 3.25 -7.89 -24.58
C ALA A 132 2.36 -7.57 -23.36
N VAL A 133 2.58 -8.27 -22.25
CA VAL A 133 1.85 -8.09 -21.00
C VAL A 133 2.80 -7.52 -19.92
N ALA A 134 2.35 -6.47 -19.26
CA ALA A 134 3.02 -5.94 -18.06
C ALA A 134 2.11 -6.17 -16.86
N SER A 135 2.64 -6.65 -15.75
CA SER A 135 1.88 -6.93 -14.53
C SER A 135 2.57 -6.37 -13.28
N VAL A 136 1.77 -6.00 -12.28
CA VAL A 136 2.21 -5.58 -10.96
C VAL A 136 1.36 -6.31 -9.93
N GLY A 137 2.00 -6.83 -8.88
CA GLY A 137 1.35 -7.56 -7.79
C GLY A 137 1.07 -6.68 -6.58
N ASP A 138 0.43 -7.26 -5.56
CA ASP A 138 0.02 -6.59 -4.33
C ASP A 138 1.20 -5.99 -3.55
N SER A 139 2.32 -6.70 -3.45
CA SER A 139 3.52 -6.23 -2.73
C SER A 139 4.08 -4.90 -3.24
N ASP A 140 3.93 -4.63 -4.54
CA ASP A 140 4.38 -3.38 -5.14
C ASP A 140 3.30 -2.28 -5.02
N LEU A 141 2.03 -2.69 -4.98
CA LEU A 141 0.91 -1.77 -4.84
C LEU A 141 0.82 -1.22 -3.41
N ASP A 142 1.05 -2.04 -2.40
CA ASP A 142 0.96 -1.65 -0.98
C ASP A 142 2.00 -0.61 -0.54
N ARG A 143 3.08 -0.42 -1.32
CA ARG A 143 4.14 0.56 -1.00
C ARG A 143 3.76 2.02 -1.26
N VAL A 144 2.68 2.27 -1.96
CA VAL A 144 2.28 3.64 -2.35
C VAL A 144 0.90 3.98 -1.82
N HIS A 145 0.85 4.96 -0.96
CA HIS A 145 -0.40 5.48 -0.42
C HIS A 145 -0.97 6.55 -1.35
N SER A 146 -1.94 6.19 -2.17
CA SER A 146 -2.66 7.10 -3.07
C SER A 146 -4.17 7.04 -2.85
N ALA A 147 -4.84 8.15 -3.08
CA ALA A 147 -6.30 8.23 -2.99
C ALA A 147 -7.02 7.47 -4.10
N THR A 148 -6.38 7.32 -5.27
CA THR A 148 -6.96 6.67 -6.45
C THR A 148 -6.02 5.59 -6.98
N THR A 149 -6.61 4.53 -7.54
CA THR A 149 -5.85 3.39 -8.08
C THR A 149 -5.03 3.80 -9.29
N SER A 150 -5.54 4.69 -10.14
CA SER A 150 -4.78 5.18 -11.30
C SER A 150 -3.51 5.94 -10.91
N ALA A 151 -3.58 6.82 -9.91
CA ALA A 151 -2.42 7.57 -9.46
C ALA A 151 -1.34 6.67 -8.82
N MET A 152 -1.75 5.58 -8.16
CA MET A 152 -0.84 4.60 -7.56
C MET A 152 0.01 3.85 -8.59
N LEU A 153 -0.50 3.65 -9.79
CA LEU A 153 0.20 2.91 -10.86
C LEU A 153 1.30 3.71 -11.57
N SER A 154 1.42 5.00 -11.26
CA SER A 154 2.41 5.87 -11.91
C SER A 154 3.83 5.31 -11.74
N GLY A 155 4.54 5.10 -12.85
CA GLY A 155 5.90 4.59 -12.89
C GLY A 155 6.07 3.09 -12.60
N LYS A 156 4.98 2.33 -12.35
CA LYS A 156 5.07 0.91 -11.99
C LYS A 156 4.95 -0.06 -13.16
N LEU A 157 4.33 0.35 -14.23
CA LEU A 157 4.05 -0.52 -15.37
C LEU A 157 4.71 0.04 -16.65
N PRO A 158 5.64 -0.70 -17.26
CA PRO A 158 6.28 -0.26 -18.51
C PRO A 158 5.28 -0.18 -19.65
N GLY A 159 5.36 0.90 -20.45
CA GLY A 159 4.48 1.17 -21.57
C GLY A 159 3.11 1.73 -21.18
N LEU A 160 2.92 2.14 -19.92
CA LEU A 160 1.84 3.01 -19.51
C LEU A 160 2.37 4.42 -19.25
N SER A 161 1.70 5.41 -19.79
CA SER A 161 1.88 6.81 -19.44
C SER A 161 0.77 7.25 -18.50
N PHE A 162 1.14 8.05 -17.51
CA PHE A 162 0.26 8.57 -16.50
C PHE A 162 0.34 10.09 -16.52
N ARG A 163 -0.81 10.73 -16.61
CA ARG A 163 -0.90 12.17 -16.50
C ARG A 163 -1.94 12.54 -15.46
N GLN A 164 -1.49 13.09 -14.37
CA GLN A 164 -2.37 13.68 -13.36
C GLN A 164 -2.60 15.15 -13.70
N ALA A 165 -3.84 15.50 -13.99
CA ALA A 165 -4.19 16.85 -14.44
C ALA A 165 -4.14 17.86 -13.28
N ASP A 166 -4.47 17.41 -12.07
CA ASP A 166 -4.45 18.23 -10.85
C ASP A 166 -4.12 17.41 -9.60
N GLY A 167 -3.80 18.09 -8.50
CA GLY A 167 -3.50 17.48 -7.20
C GLY A 167 -4.67 17.45 -6.22
N ARG A 168 -5.91 17.67 -6.68
CA ARG A 168 -7.08 17.64 -5.80
C ARG A 168 -7.30 16.25 -5.21
N PRO A 169 -7.76 16.15 -3.96
CA PRO A 169 -8.08 14.86 -3.35
C PRO A 169 -9.03 14.04 -4.21
N GLY A 170 -8.71 12.77 -4.39
CA GLY A 170 -9.50 11.87 -5.22
C GLY A 170 -9.49 12.19 -6.71
N ALA A 171 -8.57 13.02 -7.20
CA ALA A 171 -8.33 13.19 -8.63
C ALA A 171 -7.60 11.96 -9.17
N GLY A 172 -8.19 11.31 -10.17
CA GLY A 172 -7.58 10.19 -10.89
C GLY A 172 -6.56 10.68 -11.91
N ALA A 173 -5.59 9.83 -12.24
CA ALA A 173 -4.67 10.06 -13.35
C ALA A 173 -5.28 9.55 -14.66
N THR A 174 -5.06 10.25 -15.77
CA THR A 174 -5.31 9.72 -17.11
C THR A 174 -4.28 8.63 -17.38
N ILE A 175 -4.72 7.49 -17.86
CA ILE A 175 -3.87 6.35 -18.18
C ILE A 175 -3.90 6.16 -19.69
N GLN A 176 -2.72 6.06 -20.32
CA GLN A 176 -2.61 5.77 -21.75
C GLN A 176 -1.65 4.61 -21.97
N VAL A 177 -2.04 3.64 -22.77
CA VAL A 177 -1.18 2.55 -23.20
C VAL A 177 -0.40 3.01 -24.43
N ARG A 178 0.94 3.05 -24.33
CA ARG A 178 1.84 3.50 -25.41
C ARG A 178 1.55 4.92 -25.96
N ASN A 179 1.06 5.81 -25.10
CA ASN A 179 0.63 7.18 -25.48
C ASN A 179 -0.48 7.23 -26.52
N PHE A 180 -1.29 6.20 -26.63
CA PHE A 180 -2.41 6.19 -27.56
C PHE A 180 -3.67 6.82 -26.92
N GLY A 181 -4.19 7.81 -27.56
CA GLY A 181 -5.45 8.56 -27.50
C GLY A 181 -6.23 8.56 -26.18
N ALA A 182 -7.20 7.67 -26.04
CA ALA A 182 -8.13 7.62 -24.92
C ALA A 182 -7.72 6.63 -23.82
N ASP A 183 -8.44 6.66 -22.71
CA ASP A 183 -8.26 5.68 -21.62
C ASP A 183 -8.44 4.23 -22.14
N PRO A 184 -7.67 3.26 -21.61
CA PRO A 184 -7.83 1.84 -21.93
C PRO A 184 -9.16 1.30 -21.39
N LEU A 185 -9.56 0.13 -21.83
CA LEU A 185 -10.67 -0.62 -21.25
C LEU A 185 -10.25 -1.17 -19.88
N PHE A 186 -11.00 -0.85 -18.84
CA PHE A 186 -10.80 -1.44 -17.51
C PHE A 186 -11.69 -2.66 -17.34
N VAL A 187 -11.09 -3.78 -16.92
CA VAL A 187 -11.82 -5.03 -16.65
C VAL A 187 -11.47 -5.49 -15.24
N ILE A 188 -12.45 -5.49 -14.34
CA ILE A 188 -12.28 -5.85 -12.94
C ILE A 188 -12.97 -7.19 -12.71
N ASP A 189 -12.20 -8.22 -12.33
CA ASP A 189 -12.67 -9.60 -12.15
C ASP A 189 -13.48 -10.14 -13.35
N GLY A 190 -13.08 -9.78 -14.56
CA GLY A 190 -13.74 -10.17 -15.80
C GLY A 190 -14.90 -9.28 -16.23
N VAL A 191 -15.28 -8.27 -15.44
CA VAL A 191 -16.38 -7.34 -15.75
C VAL A 191 -15.81 -6.01 -16.25
N PRO A 192 -16.17 -5.57 -17.49
CA PRO A 192 -15.81 -4.24 -17.99
C PRO A 192 -16.43 -3.14 -17.13
N GLN A 193 -15.62 -2.18 -16.73
CA GLN A 193 -16.04 -1.02 -15.94
C GLN A 193 -15.47 0.27 -16.52
N ASP A 194 -16.02 1.40 -16.09
CA ASP A 194 -15.49 2.71 -16.39
C ASP A 194 -14.25 3.05 -15.54
N LYS A 195 -13.57 4.12 -15.92
CA LYS A 195 -12.41 4.63 -15.19
C LYS A 195 -12.77 5.03 -13.76
N GLY A 196 -13.96 5.57 -13.53
CA GLY A 196 -14.41 5.95 -12.19
C GLY A 196 -14.51 4.75 -11.25
N GLY A 197 -15.05 3.63 -11.75
CA GLY A 197 -15.07 2.36 -11.03
C GLY A 197 -13.68 1.83 -10.69
N PHE A 198 -12.74 1.94 -11.61
CA PHE A 198 -11.33 1.58 -11.39
C PHE A 198 -10.66 2.49 -10.35
N ASP A 199 -10.82 3.80 -10.45
CA ASP A 199 -10.21 4.77 -9.53
C ASP A 199 -10.72 4.64 -8.09
N GLN A 200 -11.93 4.15 -7.91
CA GLN A 200 -12.55 3.95 -6.59
C GLN A 200 -12.24 2.59 -5.95
N LEU A 201 -11.50 1.69 -6.61
CA LEU A 201 -11.03 0.48 -5.96
C LEU A 201 -10.14 0.82 -4.76
N ALA A 202 -10.21 0.03 -3.71
CA ALA A 202 -9.23 0.11 -2.66
C ALA A 202 -7.95 -0.63 -3.12
N PRO A 203 -6.77 0.03 -3.11
CA PRO A 203 -5.53 -0.63 -3.50
C PRO A 203 -5.25 -1.93 -2.74
N THR A 204 -5.61 -1.96 -1.46
CA THR A 204 -5.46 -3.11 -0.58
C THR A 204 -6.30 -4.33 -0.96
N ASP A 205 -7.34 -4.15 -1.78
CA ASP A 205 -8.22 -5.22 -2.26
C ASP A 205 -7.74 -5.81 -3.60
N ILE A 206 -6.71 -5.23 -4.20
CA ILE A 206 -6.16 -5.65 -5.47
C ILE A 206 -5.08 -6.72 -5.24
N GLU A 207 -5.19 -7.84 -5.94
CA GLU A 207 -4.17 -8.89 -5.97
C GLU A 207 -3.15 -8.61 -7.06
N SER A 208 -3.62 -8.27 -8.26
CA SER A 208 -2.74 -7.94 -9.38
C SER A 208 -3.41 -7.04 -10.40
N ILE A 209 -2.59 -6.29 -11.13
CA ILE A 209 -3.01 -5.51 -12.30
C ILE A 209 -2.14 -5.93 -13.47
N SER A 210 -2.78 -6.34 -14.55
CA SER A 210 -2.14 -6.73 -15.81
C SER A 210 -2.59 -5.83 -16.94
N VAL A 211 -1.66 -5.42 -17.79
CA VAL A 211 -1.96 -4.57 -18.95
C VAL A 211 -1.72 -5.34 -20.22
N LEU A 212 -2.78 -5.55 -20.96
CA LEU A 212 -2.75 -6.16 -22.28
C LEU A 212 -2.56 -5.09 -23.33
N LYS A 213 -1.54 -5.29 -24.15
CA LYS A 213 -1.14 -4.38 -25.24
C LYS A 213 -1.29 -5.11 -26.57
N ASP A 214 -1.59 -4.38 -27.61
CA ASP A 214 -1.63 -4.91 -28.97
C ASP A 214 -2.58 -6.12 -29.16
N ALA A 215 -2.11 -7.15 -29.85
CA ALA A 215 -2.89 -8.35 -30.17
C ALA A 215 -3.49 -9.06 -28.94
N SER A 216 -2.84 -8.99 -27.77
CA SER A 216 -3.36 -9.59 -26.55
C SER A 216 -4.65 -8.92 -26.04
N ALA A 217 -4.89 -7.66 -26.39
CA ALA A 217 -6.11 -6.94 -26.08
C ALA A 217 -7.28 -7.27 -27.02
N ALA A 218 -7.01 -7.83 -28.22
CA ALA A 218 -8.02 -8.07 -29.28
C ALA A 218 -9.17 -8.99 -28.82
N ILE A 219 -8.96 -9.86 -27.84
CA ILE A 219 -9.98 -10.73 -27.26
C ILE A 219 -11.17 -9.94 -26.68
N TYR A 220 -10.97 -8.68 -26.32
CA TYR A 220 -12.00 -7.77 -25.79
C TYR A 220 -12.69 -6.93 -26.89
N GLY A 221 -12.35 -7.18 -28.17
CA GLY A 221 -12.97 -6.54 -29.32
C GLY A 221 -12.60 -5.07 -29.49
N LEU A 222 -13.43 -4.33 -30.21
CA LEU A 222 -13.18 -2.93 -30.58
C LEU A 222 -12.98 -1.98 -29.40
N ARG A 223 -13.59 -2.26 -28.27
CA ARG A 223 -13.43 -1.44 -27.04
C ARG A 223 -12.02 -1.49 -26.45
N ALA A 224 -11.23 -2.47 -26.84
CA ALA A 224 -9.86 -2.67 -26.40
C ALA A 224 -8.81 -2.04 -27.32
N GLY A 225 -9.21 -1.23 -28.30
CA GLY A 225 -8.30 -0.57 -29.25
C GLY A 225 -7.20 0.27 -28.59
N ASN A 226 -7.48 0.82 -27.40
CA ASN A 226 -6.51 1.57 -26.59
C ASN A 226 -5.79 0.71 -25.53
N GLY A 227 -5.87 -0.63 -25.63
CA GLY A 227 -5.37 -1.56 -24.64
C GLY A 227 -6.39 -1.89 -23.55
N VAL A 228 -6.03 -2.86 -22.70
CA VAL A 228 -6.89 -3.32 -21.60
C VAL A 228 -6.10 -3.37 -20.30
N VAL A 229 -6.67 -2.83 -19.25
CA VAL A 229 -6.19 -2.95 -17.88
C VAL A 229 -7.04 -3.98 -17.15
N LEU A 230 -6.47 -5.14 -16.88
CA LEU A 230 -7.10 -6.22 -16.14
C LEU A 230 -6.76 -6.07 -14.67
N VAL A 231 -7.77 -6.05 -13.82
CA VAL A 231 -7.62 -6.00 -12.38
C VAL A 231 -8.19 -7.28 -11.78
N THR A 232 -7.39 -7.96 -11.01
CA THR A 232 -7.82 -9.11 -10.20
C THR A 232 -7.89 -8.67 -8.74
N THR A 233 -9.04 -8.87 -8.11
CA THR A 233 -9.21 -8.58 -6.69
C THR A 233 -8.81 -9.78 -5.83
N LYS A 234 -8.38 -9.52 -4.60
CA LYS A 234 -7.97 -10.55 -3.63
C LYS A 234 -9.09 -11.56 -3.37
N ARG A 235 -8.69 -12.81 -3.27
CA ARG A 235 -9.59 -13.94 -2.99
C ARG A 235 -9.05 -14.75 -1.82
N GLY A 236 -9.90 -15.58 -1.21
CA GLY A 236 -9.46 -16.57 -0.24
C GLY A 236 -8.65 -17.70 -0.91
N GLN A 237 -7.84 -18.38 -0.12
CA GLN A 237 -7.08 -19.56 -0.55
C GLN A 237 -7.67 -20.81 0.06
N GLU A 238 -7.68 -21.92 -0.69
CA GLU A 238 -8.15 -23.22 -0.22
C GLU A 238 -7.25 -23.76 0.91
N ASN A 239 -7.83 -24.50 1.83
CA ASN A 239 -7.14 -25.12 2.97
C ASN A 239 -6.31 -24.13 3.82
N THR A 240 -6.72 -22.87 3.86
CA THR A 240 -6.02 -21.83 4.61
C THR A 240 -6.89 -21.38 5.79
N PRO A 241 -6.37 -21.39 7.03
CA PRO A 241 -7.10 -20.87 8.18
C PRO A 241 -7.43 -19.39 7.99
N ALA A 242 -8.50 -18.94 8.64
CA ALA A 242 -8.91 -17.55 8.59
C ALA A 242 -7.77 -16.62 9.05
N ARG A 243 -7.43 -15.64 8.22
CA ARG A 243 -6.44 -14.61 8.52
C ARG A 243 -7.12 -13.25 8.51
N ILE A 244 -6.90 -12.48 9.57
CA ILE A 244 -7.39 -11.10 9.68
C ILE A 244 -6.19 -10.19 9.54
N ASN A 245 -6.29 -9.23 8.62
CA ASN A 245 -5.30 -8.18 8.44
C ASN A 245 -5.97 -6.82 8.64
N VAL A 246 -5.31 -5.95 9.39
CA VAL A 246 -5.75 -4.57 9.59
C VAL A 246 -4.58 -3.66 9.25
N ASN A 247 -4.78 -2.81 8.26
CA ASN A 247 -3.81 -1.80 7.83
C ASN A 247 -4.39 -0.42 8.09
N MET A 248 -3.63 0.42 8.74
CA MET A 248 -4.01 1.81 8.96
C MET A 248 -2.81 2.73 8.79
N TYR A 249 -3.06 3.89 8.24
CA TYR A 249 -2.09 4.98 8.25
C TYR A 249 -2.76 6.32 8.51
N TYR A 250 -1.99 7.22 9.09
CA TYR A 250 -2.32 8.61 9.26
C TYR A 250 -1.12 9.48 8.91
N GLY A 251 -1.34 10.54 8.18
CA GLY A 251 -0.26 11.43 7.75
C GLY A 251 -0.77 12.82 7.40
N TRP A 252 0.17 13.70 7.07
CA TRP A 252 -0.11 15.07 6.68
C TRP A 252 0.53 15.37 5.33
N GLN A 253 -0.21 16.11 4.50
CA GLN A 253 0.27 16.60 3.22
C GLN A 253 0.62 18.09 3.34
N ASN A 254 1.75 18.44 2.78
CA ASN A 254 2.22 19.82 2.68
C ASN A 254 2.81 20.04 1.30
N TRP A 255 2.83 21.29 0.88
CA TRP A 255 3.60 21.70 -0.28
C TRP A 255 5.09 21.57 0.01
N THR A 256 5.81 20.87 -0.84
CA THR A 256 7.27 20.79 -0.77
C THR A 256 7.90 22.15 -1.11
N ARG A 257 7.32 22.81 -2.10
CA ARG A 257 7.71 24.17 -2.54
C ARG A 257 6.48 24.87 -3.10
N PHE A 258 6.16 26.01 -2.58
CA PHE A 258 5.10 26.87 -3.08
C PHE A 258 5.69 28.18 -3.61
N PRO A 259 5.29 28.69 -4.78
CA PRO A 259 5.72 29.97 -5.27
C PRO A 259 5.30 31.06 -4.28
N ARG A 260 6.25 31.88 -3.84
CA ARG A 260 5.93 33.03 -3.01
C ARG A 260 5.28 34.10 -3.89
N GLY A 261 4.06 34.49 -3.55
CA GLY A 261 3.43 35.67 -4.13
C GLY A 261 4.07 36.95 -3.64
N THR A 262 4.05 37.99 -4.44
CA THR A 262 4.43 39.34 -4.02
C THR A 262 3.35 39.91 -3.11
N ASN A 263 3.75 40.75 -2.15
CA ASN A 263 2.81 41.56 -1.39
C ASN A 263 2.31 42.77 -2.21
N ALA A 264 1.30 43.47 -1.71
CA ALA A 264 0.71 44.60 -2.45
C ALA A 264 1.73 45.72 -2.75
N TYR A 265 2.62 46.02 -1.82
CA TYR A 265 3.67 47.00 -2.03
C TYR A 265 4.65 46.57 -3.14
N GLU A 266 5.16 45.34 -3.08
CA GLU A 266 6.08 44.80 -4.10
C GLU A 266 5.43 44.84 -5.50
N TRP A 267 4.14 44.51 -5.60
CA TRP A 267 3.38 44.57 -6.84
C TRP A 267 3.28 46.01 -7.36
N MET A 268 2.85 46.95 -6.50
CA MET A 268 2.69 48.36 -6.90
C MET A 268 4.02 49.00 -7.27
N LEU A 269 5.12 48.66 -6.58
CA LEU A 269 6.46 49.10 -6.90
C LEU A 269 6.90 48.61 -8.28
N ALA A 270 6.78 47.29 -8.54
CA ALA A 270 7.15 46.70 -9.82
C ALA A 270 6.34 47.27 -10.99
N GLN A 271 5.05 47.54 -10.78
CA GLN A 271 4.20 48.19 -11.76
C GLN A 271 4.66 49.64 -12.07
N THR A 272 4.96 50.37 -11.02
CA THR A 272 5.45 51.74 -11.13
C THR A 272 6.79 51.80 -11.87
N GLU A 273 7.75 50.94 -11.51
CA GLU A 273 9.04 50.80 -12.20
C GLU A 273 8.88 50.41 -13.66
N GLY A 274 7.96 49.47 -13.93
CA GLY A 274 7.65 49.04 -15.30
C GLY A 274 7.15 50.17 -16.19
N LEU A 275 6.26 51.06 -15.68
CA LEU A 275 5.78 52.25 -16.41
C LEU A 275 6.90 53.25 -16.66
N VAL A 276 7.72 53.54 -15.65
CA VAL A 276 8.87 54.45 -15.79
C VAL A 276 9.85 53.94 -16.85
N ASN A 277 10.16 52.65 -16.84
CA ASN A 277 11.05 52.03 -17.82
C ASN A 277 10.51 52.06 -19.26
N GLN A 278 9.19 52.15 -19.42
CA GLN A 278 8.52 52.34 -20.71
C GLN A 278 8.42 53.84 -21.11
N GLY A 279 8.97 54.74 -20.33
CA GLY A 279 8.85 56.18 -20.57
C GLY A 279 7.47 56.77 -20.27
N GLN A 280 6.64 56.03 -19.51
CA GLN A 280 5.30 56.45 -19.10
C GLN A 280 5.33 57.07 -17.69
N ASN A 281 4.37 57.94 -17.42
CA ASN A 281 4.23 58.50 -16.07
C ASN A 281 3.72 57.43 -15.09
N PRO A 282 4.30 57.30 -13.90
CA PRO A 282 3.84 56.37 -12.89
C PRO A 282 2.40 56.69 -12.45
N THR A 283 1.57 55.66 -12.31
CA THR A 283 0.18 55.83 -11.86
C THR A 283 0.08 56.19 -10.38
N LEU A 284 1.07 55.77 -9.59
CA LEU A 284 1.11 55.98 -8.15
C LEU A 284 2.18 56.99 -7.77
N LYS A 285 1.83 57.91 -6.89
CA LYS A 285 2.77 58.87 -6.31
C LYS A 285 3.67 58.19 -5.26
N PRO A 286 4.88 58.73 -5.01
CA PRO A 286 5.77 58.19 -3.98
C PRO A 286 5.12 58.11 -2.58
N GLU A 287 4.28 59.06 -2.23
CA GLU A 287 3.52 59.08 -0.97
C GLU A 287 2.51 57.91 -0.86
N GLU A 288 1.90 57.54 -1.96
CA GLU A 288 0.98 56.40 -2.00
C GLU A 288 1.71 55.06 -1.92
N LEU A 289 2.88 54.97 -2.58
CA LEU A 289 3.74 53.78 -2.44
C LEU A 289 4.22 53.59 -0.99
N GLU A 290 4.52 54.70 -0.29
CA GLU A 290 4.90 54.66 1.12
C GLU A 290 3.75 54.15 2.00
N LYS A 291 2.50 54.53 1.72
CA LYS A 291 1.33 53.99 2.42
C LYS A 291 1.19 52.50 2.24
N TRP A 292 1.40 51.98 1.02
CA TRP A 292 1.43 50.52 0.75
C TRP A 292 2.59 49.82 1.47
N ARG A 293 3.76 50.46 1.57
CA ARG A 293 4.92 49.96 2.29
C ARG A 293 4.64 49.81 3.78
N VAL A 294 4.05 50.85 4.38
CA VAL A 294 3.70 50.87 5.81
C VAL A 294 2.53 49.94 6.14
N GLY A 295 1.54 49.83 5.25
CA GLY A 295 0.43 48.88 5.34
C GLY A 295 -0.51 49.06 6.53
N LYS A 296 -0.54 50.26 7.17
CA LYS A 296 -1.35 50.53 8.37
C LYS A 296 -2.72 51.15 8.07
N GLU A 297 -2.80 51.95 7.01
CA GLU A 297 -4.01 52.66 6.65
C GLU A 297 -5.03 51.69 5.99
N LYS A 298 -6.31 51.88 6.25
CA LYS A 298 -7.38 51.14 5.61
C LYS A 298 -7.35 51.35 4.09
N GLY A 299 -7.33 50.27 3.31
CA GLY A 299 -7.22 50.31 1.86
C GLY A 299 -5.79 50.21 1.33
N TYR A 300 -4.78 50.35 2.18
CA TYR A 300 -3.35 50.18 1.83
C TYR A 300 -2.72 48.98 2.51
N GLN A 301 -3.54 47.95 2.86
CA GLN A 301 -3.09 46.74 3.53
C GLN A 301 -2.93 45.61 2.53
N SER A 302 -1.85 44.87 2.66
CA SER A 302 -1.66 43.63 1.91
C SER A 302 -2.41 42.48 2.59
N PHE A 303 -3.11 41.68 1.80
CA PHE A 303 -3.78 40.50 2.27
C PHE A 303 -2.95 39.25 1.90
N ASP A 304 -2.68 38.40 2.87
CA ASP A 304 -1.95 37.17 2.63
C ASP A 304 -2.91 36.09 2.09
N TRP A 305 -3.02 36.02 0.78
CA TRP A 305 -3.80 35.02 0.07
C TRP A 305 -3.27 33.61 0.28
N TYR A 306 -1.97 33.47 0.50
CA TYR A 306 -1.38 32.15 0.74
C TYR A 306 -1.91 31.55 2.06
N ASP A 307 -1.78 32.26 3.17
CA ASP A 307 -2.28 31.79 4.47
C ASP A 307 -3.81 31.65 4.50
N TYR A 308 -4.52 32.39 3.68
CA TYR A 308 -5.97 32.27 3.56
C TYR A 308 -6.40 31.02 2.81
N ILE A 309 -5.73 30.66 1.71
CA ILE A 309 -6.13 29.57 0.82
C ILE A 309 -5.46 28.25 1.21
N VAL A 310 -4.19 28.29 1.66
CA VAL A 310 -3.40 27.09 1.92
C VAL A 310 -3.67 26.56 3.32
N GLN A 311 -3.91 25.29 3.39
CA GLN A 311 -3.98 24.52 4.63
C GLN A 311 -2.67 23.80 4.84
N ARG A 312 -1.92 24.17 5.87
CA ARG A 312 -0.74 23.43 6.31
C ARG A 312 -1.16 22.16 7.02
N ASN A 313 -0.37 21.12 6.88
CA ASN A 313 -0.61 19.82 7.51
C ASN A 313 -2.01 19.27 7.19
N ALA A 314 -2.37 19.24 5.90
CA ALA A 314 -3.64 18.68 5.46
C ALA A 314 -3.70 17.19 5.79
N PRO A 315 -4.66 16.72 6.62
CA PRO A 315 -4.67 15.35 7.11
C PRO A 315 -5.09 14.36 6.03
N GLN A 316 -4.46 13.19 6.06
CA GLN A 316 -4.85 12.02 5.30
C GLN A 316 -4.87 10.81 6.21
N ALA A 317 -5.97 10.06 6.21
CA ALA A 317 -6.13 8.85 7.00
C ALA A 317 -6.73 7.73 6.15
N SER A 318 -6.27 6.51 6.34
CA SER A 318 -6.87 5.31 5.77
C SER A 318 -6.87 4.19 6.76
N ILE A 319 -7.95 3.43 6.75
CA ILE A 319 -8.07 2.15 7.46
C ILE A 319 -8.62 1.11 6.49
N ASN A 320 -8.02 -0.06 6.51
CA ASN A 320 -8.50 -1.25 5.82
C ASN A 320 -8.46 -2.42 6.78
N ALA A 321 -9.56 -3.15 6.87
CA ALA A 321 -9.62 -4.41 7.59
C ALA A 321 -10.13 -5.48 6.63
N ASN A 322 -9.45 -6.62 6.56
CA ASN A 322 -9.88 -7.74 5.74
C ASN A 322 -9.74 -9.07 6.46
N ILE A 323 -10.59 -9.99 6.08
CA ILE A 323 -10.53 -11.39 6.49
C ILE A 323 -10.52 -12.27 5.25
N SER A 324 -9.60 -13.20 5.19
CA SER A 324 -9.50 -14.19 4.11
C SER A 324 -9.26 -15.58 4.68
N GLY A 325 -9.75 -16.59 3.99
CA GLY A 325 -9.54 -17.98 4.37
C GLY A 325 -10.26 -18.92 3.43
N GLY A 326 -10.18 -20.21 3.73
CA GLY A 326 -10.94 -21.23 3.00
C GLY A 326 -10.70 -22.64 3.54
N GLY A 327 -11.74 -23.44 3.41
CA GLY A 327 -11.70 -24.88 3.61
C GLY A 327 -11.34 -25.64 2.33
N LYS A 328 -11.73 -26.91 2.27
CA LYS A 328 -11.52 -27.77 1.07
C LYS A 328 -12.41 -27.36 -0.11
N GLU A 329 -13.59 -26.84 0.19
CA GLU A 329 -14.61 -26.59 -0.82
C GLU A 329 -14.94 -25.11 -0.98
N THR A 330 -14.80 -24.31 0.06
CA THR A 330 -15.20 -22.90 0.07
C THR A 330 -14.03 -22.01 0.44
N LYS A 331 -13.85 -20.93 -0.31
CA LYS A 331 -12.88 -19.86 -0.01
C LYS A 331 -13.58 -18.51 -0.03
N TYR A 332 -13.11 -17.61 0.82
CA TYR A 332 -13.72 -16.30 1.01
C TYR A 332 -12.68 -15.22 1.27
N TYR A 333 -13.00 -14.01 0.82
CA TYR A 333 -12.32 -12.78 1.13
C TYR A 333 -13.37 -11.70 1.40
N VAL A 334 -13.26 -11.01 2.51
CA VAL A 334 -14.13 -9.87 2.84
C VAL A 334 -13.26 -8.73 3.32
N SER A 335 -13.48 -7.53 2.81
CA SER A 335 -12.77 -6.33 3.24
C SER A 335 -13.71 -5.14 3.44
N VAL A 336 -13.32 -4.27 4.35
CA VAL A 336 -13.92 -2.95 4.57
C VAL A 336 -12.78 -1.94 4.63
N SER A 337 -12.90 -0.87 3.85
CA SER A 337 -11.92 0.20 3.86
C SER A 337 -12.56 1.59 3.91
N HIS A 338 -11.87 2.51 4.57
CA HIS A 338 -12.23 3.93 4.60
C HIS A 338 -10.99 4.78 4.37
N LEU A 339 -11.10 5.75 3.47
CA LEU A 339 -10.10 6.77 3.18
C LEU A 339 -10.71 8.15 3.41
N SER A 340 -10.00 9.01 4.12
CA SER A 340 -10.30 10.43 4.26
C SER A 340 -9.05 11.23 3.92
N GLN A 341 -9.18 12.18 3.01
CA GLN A 341 -8.09 13.04 2.57
C GLN A 341 -8.58 14.48 2.45
N ASP A 342 -7.89 15.39 3.10
CA ASP A 342 -8.05 16.83 2.92
C ASP A 342 -6.92 17.34 2.01
N ALA A 343 -7.18 18.39 1.22
CA ALA A 343 -6.14 19.00 0.38
C ALA A 343 -5.30 20.03 1.14
N ALA A 344 -4.14 20.34 0.58
CA ALA A 344 -3.36 21.48 1.00
C ALA A 344 -4.02 22.85 0.66
N PHE A 345 -5.09 22.84 -0.13
CA PHE A 345 -6.01 23.97 -0.29
C PHE A 345 -7.26 23.74 0.53
N ARG A 346 -7.74 24.78 1.22
CA ARG A 346 -8.90 24.70 2.10
C ARG A 346 -10.15 24.24 1.33
N ASP A 347 -11.02 23.51 2.03
CA ASP A 347 -12.33 23.06 1.58
C ASP A 347 -12.36 21.98 0.49
N TYR A 348 -11.22 21.56 -0.05
CA TYR A 348 -11.15 20.37 -0.88
C TYR A 348 -11.00 19.12 -0.01
N LYS A 349 -11.98 18.21 -0.09
CA LYS A 349 -11.99 16.96 0.70
C LYS A 349 -12.44 15.79 -0.15
N TYR A 350 -11.84 14.64 0.12
CA TYR A 350 -12.24 13.38 -0.48
C TYR A 350 -12.41 12.32 0.60
N ARG A 351 -13.53 11.62 0.55
CA ARG A 351 -13.80 10.47 1.41
C ARG A 351 -14.28 9.32 0.57
N ARG A 352 -13.82 8.11 0.88
CA ARG A 352 -14.23 6.90 0.19
C ARG A 352 -14.36 5.77 1.20
N SER A 353 -15.48 5.04 1.10
CA SER A 353 -15.70 3.81 1.86
C SER A 353 -16.00 2.69 0.88
N ASN A 354 -15.30 1.57 1.03
CA ASN A 354 -15.48 0.40 0.19
C ASN A 354 -15.80 -0.81 1.05
N VAL A 355 -16.65 -1.67 0.52
CA VAL A 355 -16.90 -3.02 1.01
C VAL A 355 -16.71 -3.97 -0.15
N GLN A 356 -15.87 -4.98 0.01
CA GLN A 356 -15.62 -6.03 -0.98
C GLN A 356 -15.87 -7.38 -0.34
N SER A 357 -16.57 -8.27 -1.04
CA SER A 357 -16.76 -9.65 -0.62
C SER A 357 -16.64 -10.56 -1.83
N ASN A 358 -15.71 -11.46 -1.81
CA ASN A 358 -15.49 -12.49 -2.82
C ASN A 358 -15.64 -13.85 -2.17
N PHE A 359 -16.53 -14.69 -2.68
CA PHE A 359 -16.68 -16.06 -2.21
C PHE A 359 -16.74 -17.00 -3.40
N GLU A 360 -16.24 -18.20 -3.20
CA GLU A 360 -16.28 -19.26 -4.19
C GLU A 360 -16.38 -20.59 -3.46
N THR A 361 -17.25 -21.48 -3.95
CA THR A 361 -17.45 -22.82 -3.38
C THR A 361 -17.55 -23.87 -4.49
N ASN A 362 -16.91 -25.01 -4.26
CA ASN A 362 -17.01 -26.16 -5.11
C ASN A 362 -18.19 -27.00 -4.64
N ILE A 363 -19.16 -27.26 -5.52
CA ILE A 363 -20.31 -28.08 -5.26
C ILE A 363 -20.06 -29.46 -5.89
N GLY A 364 -19.56 -30.37 -5.07
CA GLY A 364 -19.08 -31.68 -5.56
C GLY A 364 -17.85 -31.50 -6.47
N LYS A 365 -17.66 -32.46 -7.40
CA LYS A 365 -16.48 -32.50 -8.28
C LYS A 365 -16.61 -31.72 -9.60
N ARG A 366 -17.82 -31.25 -9.93
CA ARG A 366 -18.12 -30.74 -11.28
C ARG A 366 -18.68 -29.33 -11.34
N MET A 367 -19.11 -28.78 -10.22
CA MET A 367 -19.74 -27.47 -10.19
C MET A 367 -18.97 -26.55 -9.29
N ARG A 368 -18.84 -25.31 -9.72
CA ARG A 368 -18.28 -24.20 -8.94
C ARG A 368 -19.31 -23.08 -8.91
N ALA A 369 -19.63 -22.58 -7.74
CA ALA A 369 -20.47 -21.42 -7.53
C ALA A 369 -19.68 -20.33 -6.81
N GLY A 370 -19.90 -19.08 -7.16
CA GLY A 370 -19.20 -17.97 -6.51
C GLY A 370 -19.84 -16.63 -6.85
N GLY A 371 -19.43 -15.61 -6.15
CA GLY A 371 -19.90 -14.26 -6.37
C GLY A 371 -18.94 -13.22 -5.82
N ASN A 372 -18.90 -12.10 -6.52
CA ASN A 372 -18.15 -10.91 -6.13
C ASN A 372 -19.17 -9.80 -5.85
N LEU A 373 -19.21 -9.34 -4.62
CA LEU A 373 -20.02 -8.19 -4.22
C LEU A 373 -19.07 -7.04 -3.85
N SER A 374 -19.24 -5.91 -4.51
CA SER A 374 -18.50 -4.69 -4.17
C SER A 374 -19.44 -3.49 -4.08
N ARG A 375 -19.28 -2.72 -3.02
CA ARG A 375 -19.96 -1.43 -2.86
C ARG A 375 -18.92 -0.36 -2.58
N ARG A 376 -19.00 0.74 -3.32
CA ARG A 376 -18.10 1.88 -3.20
C ARG A 376 -18.93 3.13 -3.03
N ILE A 377 -18.59 3.93 -2.04
CA ILE A 377 -19.24 5.21 -1.76
C ILE A 377 -18.12 6.23 -1.66
N ALA A 378 -18.10 7.17 -2.59
CA ALA A 378 -17.13 8.26 -2.60
C ALA A 378 -17.84 9.62 -2.55
N SER A 379 -17.29 10.54 -1.79
CA SER A 379 -17.75 11.91 -1.67
C SER A 379 -16.57 12.85 -1.94
N LYS A 380 -16.77 13.79 -2.84
CA LYS A 380 -15.85 14.90 -3.12
C LYS A 380 -16.51 16.21 -2.72
N ARG A 381 -15.83 16.99 -1.92
CA ARG A 381 -16.20 18.38 -1.63
C ARG A 381 -15.18 19.28 -2.32
N ASN A 382 -15.67 20.12 -3.19
CA ASN A 382 -14.89 21.19 -3.83
C ASN A 382 -15.52 22.52 -3.41
N PRO A 383 -14.75 23.57 -3.15
CA PRO A 383 -15.31 24.90 -2.98
C PRO A 383 -16.02 25.28 -4.27
N ALA A 384 -17.13 25.99 -4.14
CA ALA A 384 -17.86 26.51 -5.27
C ALA A 384 -16.95 27.53 -5.99
N VAL A 385 -16.55 27.20 -7.20
CA VAL A 385 -15.95 28.20 -8.10
C VAL A 385 -17.12 28.90 -8.76
N SER A 386 -17.42 30.10 -8.32
CA SER A 386 -18.37 30.98 -9.02
C SER A 386 -17.71 31.44 -10.33
N GLY A 387 -17.73 30.57 -11.33
CA GLY A 387 -17.09 30.80 -12.61
C GLY A 387 -17.99 30.61 -13.83
N ASP A 388 -19.26 30.26 -13.59
CA ASP A 388 -20.27 30.18 -14.64
C ASP A 388 -21.27 31.32 -14.52
N ALA A 389 -20.76 32.54 -14.56
CA ALA A 389 -21.54 33.72 -14.88
C ALA A 389 -20.91 34.31 -16.15
N ALA A 390 -21.26 33.76 -17.30
CA ALA A 390 -21.16 34.37 -18.61
C ALA A 390 -22.30 33.88 -19.49
#